data_1dd9f340d4ba5de8bc83fe56c653d0cb
#
_entry.id   1dd9f340d4ba5de8bc83fe56c653d0cb
#
_cell.length_a   1.000
_cell.length_b   1.000
_cell.length_c   1.000
_cell.angle_alpha   90.00
_cell.angle_beta   90.00
_cell.angle_gamma   90.00
#
_symmetry.space_group_name_H-M   'P 1'
#
loop_
_entity.id
_entity.type
_entity.pdbx_description
1 polymer ?
#
loop_
_entity_poly.entity_id
_entity_poly.type
_entity_poly.pdbx_seq_one_letter_code
_entity_poly.pdbx_strand_id
1 'polypeptide(L)'
;MTRDTDQRAVVNLFRTGMSALGNMVITAVTFPLVTRLGDTQQAWIEVSILYAIVSIIMLFICFKNCHERVTEETKTKDGKSVPLWMGIKLCVTNKYFIMFFMLAVFLSFYEAVTGTCNAYYAQYILGNRDLLGALASFESIPQIVTVLVLSPFIAKFGKRNVALIGAIVAVIGTVSLFINPSALNLALFACVMRGIGKGCFRGVKYSMLADVIEYGAWKSGIRVQGLMVSATTAGQKFGSGMTSAIFGALMSLVGFAGTVTINAAQSQML
;
A
#
# COMPACT_ATOMS: atom_id res chain seq x y z
N MET A 1 8.88 19.99 9.57
CA MET A 1 9.85 18.94 9.15
C MET A 1 11.25 19.57 9.12
N THR A 2 12.30 18.77 9.28
CA THR A 2 13.69 19.26 9.25
C THR A 2 14.16 19.49 7.81
N ARG A 3 15.16 20.36 7.61
CA ARG A 3 15.79 20.56 6.29
C ARG A 3 16.83 19.48 5.95
N ASP A 4 17.23 18.70 6.94
CA ASP A 4 18.21 17.63 6.83
C ASP A 4 17.60 16.41 6.11
N THR A 5 18.25 15.95 5.05
CA THR A 5 17.82 14.80 4.23
C THR A 5 17.84 13.48 5.01
N ASP A 6 18.81 13.29 5.88
CA ASP A 6 18.95 12.05 6.65
C ASP A 6 17.85 11.93 7.72
N GLN A 7 17.53 13.03 8.40
CA GLN A 7 16.42 13.07 9.35
C GLN A 7 15.06 12.87 8.66
N ARG A 8 14.87 13.39 7.43
CA ARG A 8 13.65 13.13 6.63
C ARG A 8 13.52 11.65 6.27
N ALA A 9 14.62 10.99 5.94
CA ALA A 9 14.62 9.56 5.63
C ALA A 9 14.21 8.73 6.87
N VAL A 10 14.79 9.02 8.03
CA VAL A 10 14.45 8.35 9.30
C VAL A 10 12.96 8.55 9.65
N VAL A 11 12.44 9.78 9.58
CA VAL A 11 11.02 10.07 9.85
C VAL A 11 10.10 9.30 8.89
N ASN A 12 10.45 9.19 7.60
CA ASN A 12 9.68 8.41 6.63
C ASN A 12 9.72 6.90 6.91
N LEU A 13 10.84 6.36 7.37
CA LEU A 13 10.95 4.97 7.80
C LEU A 13 10.03 4.68 9.00
N PHE A 14 10.07 5.52 10.03
CA PHE A 14 9.18 5.41 11.19
C PHE A 14 7.71 5.50 10.76
N ARG A 15 7.34 6.46 9.92
CA ARG A 15 5.97 6.60 9.41
C ARG A 15 5.50 5.35 8.67
N THR A 16 6.36 4.79 7.81
CA THR A 16 6.04 3.58 7.03
C THR A 16 5.91 2.37 7.92
N GLY A 17 6.83 2.19 8.88
CA GLY A 17 6.80 1.11 9.87
C GLY A 17 5.53 1.18 10.75
N MET A 18 5.23 2.34 11.32
CA MET A 18 4.02 2.52 12.15
C MET A 18 2.72 2.32 11.36
N SER A 19 2.68 2.75 10.09
CA SER A 19 1.54 2.49 9.21
C SER A 19 1.35 1.00 8.93
N ALA A 20 2.42 0.24 8.73
CA ALA A 20 2.37 -1.20 8.51
C ALA A 20 1.94 -1.94 9.78
N LEU A 21 2.45 -1.55 10.96
CA LEU A 21 2.03 -2.08 12.25
C LEU A 21 0.54 -1.82 12.50
N GLY A 22 0.06 -0.60 12.27
CA GLY A 22 -1.34 -0.25 12.43
C GLY A 22 -2.25 -1.10 11.53
N ASN A 23 -1.87 -1.27 10.27
CA ASN A 23 -2.62 -2.13 9.33
C ASN A 23 -2.64 -3.60 9.79
N MET A 24 -1.51 -4.13 10.26
CA MET A 24 -1.41 -5.48 10.81
C MET A 24 -2.34 -5.68 12.00
N VAL A 25 -2.30 -4.76 12.97
CA VAL A 25 -3.14 -4.82 14.18
C VAL A 25 -4.62 -4.78 13.82
N ILE A 26 -5.05 -3.83 12.97
CA ILE A 26 -6.44 -3.73 12.55
C ILE A 26 -6.89 -5.01 11.86
N THR A 27 -6.11 -5.53 10.90
CA THR A 27 -6.48 -6.75 10.17
C THR A 27 -6.53 -7.97 11.08
N ALA A 28 -5.60 -8.11 12.03
CA ALA A 28 -5.55 -9.24 12.96
C ALA A 28 -6.70 -9.21 13.99
N VAL A 29 -7.14 -8.00 14.40
CA VAL A 29 -8.11 -7.84 15.48
C VAL A 29 -9.55 -7.78 14.96
N THR A 30 -9.79 -7.29 13.73
CA THR A 30 -11.15 -7.04 13.22
C THR A 30 -12.01 -8.31 13.19
N PHE A 31 -11.52 -9.39 12.56
CA PHE A 31 -12.30 -10.61 12.43
C PHE A 31 -12.60 -11.29 13.76
N PRO A 32 -11.62 -11.55 14.66
CA PRO A 32 -11.90 -12.11 15.98
C PRO A 32 -12.88 -11.26 16.80
N LEU A 33 -12.83 -9.92 16.64
CA LEU A 33 -13.73 -9.02 17.36
C LEU A 33 -15.16 -9.12 16.83
N VAL A 34 -15.34 -9.14 15.51
CA VAL A 34 -16.66 -9.31 14.87
C VAL A 34 -17.27 -10.67 15.21
N THR A 35 -16.46 -11.73 15.17
CA THR A 35 -16.91 -13.09 15.54
C THR A 35 -17.36 -13.16 17.01
N ARG A 36 -16.66 -12.52 17.92
CA ARG A 36 -17.07 -12.43 19.36
C ARG A 36 -18.38 -11.67 19.56
N LEU A 37 -18.69 -10.70 18.69
CA LEU A 37 -19.93 -9.93 18.74
C LEU A 37 -21.09 -10.61 17.99
N GLY A 38 -20.91 -11.85 17.51
CA GLY A 38 -21.96 -12.67 16.91
C GLY A 38 -22.02 -12.66 15.39
N ASP A 39 -21.00 -12.15 14.69
CA ASP A 39 -20.86 -12.13 13.21
C ASP A 39 -22.10 -11.58 12.47
N THR A 40 -22.78 -10.61 13.08
CA THR A 40 -23.97 -9.95 12.51
C THR A 40 -23.59 -8.64 11.80
N GLN A 41 -24.48 -8.14 10.95
CA GLN A 41 -24.32 -6.82 10.36
C GLN A 41 -24.13 -5.73 11.44
N GLN A 42 -24.80 -5.88 12.58
CA GLN A 42 -24.70 -4.96 13.71
C GLN A 42 -23.31 -4.99 14.36
N ALA A 43 -22.69 -6.17 14.48
CA ALA A 43 -21.33 -6.32 14.97
C ALA A 43 -20.31 -5.57 14.08
N TRP A 44 -20.48 -5.60 12.77
CA TRP A 44 -19.65 -4.82 11.84
C TRP A 44 -19.81 -3.31 12.02
N ILE A 45 -21.03 -2.83 12.29
CA ILE A 45 -21.29 -1.41 12.56
C ILE A 45 -20.63 -0.99 13.87
N GLU A 46 -20.75 -1.78 14.93
CA GLU A 46 -20.16 -1.48 16.24
C GLU A 46 -18.62 -1.42 16.17
N VAL A 47 -17.98 -2.36 15.48
CA VAL A 47 -16.53 -2.37 15.27
C VAL A 47 -16.10 -1.16 14.44
N SER A 48 -16.87 -0.79 13.43
CA SER A 48 -16.59 0.40 12.60
C SER A 48 -16.70 1.69 13.40
N ILE A 49 -17.69 1.82 14.27
CA ILE A 49 -17.86 2.96 15.20
C ILE A 49 -16.66 3.03 16.17
N LEU A 50 -16.24 1.90 16.74
CA LEU A 50 -15.07 1.85 17.61
C LEU A 50 -13.82 2.40 16.91
N TYR A 51 -13.55 1.95 15.68
CA TYR A 51 -12.41 2.43 14.89
C TYR A 51 -12.54 3.90 14.52
N ALA A 52 -13.76 4.39 14.24
CA ALA A 52 -13.99 5.80 13.97
C ALA A 52 -13.67 6.68 15.18
N ILE A 53 -14.10 6.27 16.39
CA ILE A 53 -13.78 6.98 17.64
C ILE A 53 -12.26 7.04 17.87
N VAL A 54 -11.58 5.90 17.76
CA VAL A 54 -10.12 5.84 17.90
C VAL A 54 -9.43 6.74 16.88
N SER A 55 -9.88 6.75 15.63
CA SER A 55 -9.34 7.60 14.58
C SER A 55 -9.52 9.10 14.89
N ILE A 56 -10.69 9.51 15.39
CA ILE A 56 -10.95 10.89 15.78
C ILE A 56 -10.01 11.33 16.92
N ILE A 57 -9.84 10.50 17.93
CA ILE A 57 -8.94 10.78 19.06
C ILE A 57 -7.50 10.95 18.56
N MET A 58 -7.02 10.02 17.70
CA MET A 58 -5.66 10.09 17.14
C MET A 58 -5.44 11.31 16.26
N LEU A 59 -6.44 11.68 15.44
CA LEU A 59 -6.39 12.91 14.63
C LEU A 59 -6.35 14.16 15.50
N PHE A 60 -7.11 14.20 16.60
CA PHE A 60 -7.11 15.32 17.52
C PHE A 60 -5.75 15.49 18.24
N ILE A 61 -5.15 14.36 18.67
CA ILE A 61 -3.79 14.36 19.25
C ILE A 61 -2.78 14.85 18.22
N CYS A 62 -2.87 14.39 16.98
CA CYS A 62 -2.01 14.83 15.89
C CYS A 62 -2.16 16.33 15.62
N PHE A 63 -3.38 16.82 15.52
CA PHE A 63 -3.67 18.24 15.31
C PHE A 63 -3.06 19.13 16.41
N LYS A 64 -3.19 18.73 17.68
CA LYS A 64 -2.67 19.46 18.82
C LYS A 64 -1.14 19.51 18.88
N ASN A 65 -0.47 18.43 18.46
CA ASN A 65 0.99 18.30 18.60
C ASN A 65 1.77 18.64 17.32
N CYS A 66 1.12 18.64 16.14
CA CYS A 66 1.80 18.93 14.88
C CYS A 66 1.70 20.39 14.50
N HIS A 67 2.81 21.11 14.62
CA HIS A 67 2.93 22.50 14.15
C HIS A 67 3.79 22.54 12.88
N GLU A 68 3.35 23.28 11.88
CA GLU A 68 4.10 23.51 10.65
C GLU A 68 5.26 24.48 10.93
N ARG A 69 6.50 23.98 10.91
CA ARG A 69 7.70 24.77 11.19
C ARG A 69 8.44 25.25 9.94
N VAL A 70 8.17 24.66 8.79
CA VAL A 70 8.85 24.98 7.53
C VAL A 70 7.81 25.12 6.43
N THR A 71 7.56 26.35 6.03
CA THR A 71 6.72 26.68 4.87
C THR A 71 7.63 26.76 3.63
N GLU A 72 7.63 25.75 2.80
CA GLU A 72 8.23 25.83 1.47
C GLU A 72 7.20 26.40 0.50
N GLU A 73 7.27 27.70 0.25
CA GLU A 73 6.42 28.31 -0.78
C GLU A 73 6.87 27.86 -2.17
N THR A 74 5.92 27.33 -2.94
CA THR A 74 6.11 27.02 -4.36
C THR A 74 6.14 28.34 -5.11
N LYS A 75 7.32 28.99 -5.16
CA LYS A 75 7.49 30.27 -5.85
C LYS A 75 8.20 30.03 -7.18
N THR A 76 7.74 30.73 -8.21
CA THR A 76 8.48 30.94 -9.45
C THR A 76 9.72 31.79 -9.15
N LYS A 77 10.74 31.81 -10.03
CA LYS A 77 11.91 32.71 -9.91
C LYS A 77 11.53 34.16 -9.65
N ASP A 78 10.34 34.58 -10.06
CA ASP A 78 9.77 35.92 -9.88
C ASP A 78 8.87 36.05 -8.63
N GLY A 79 8.90 35.10 -7.71
CA GLY A 79 8.15 35.18 -6.43
C GLY A 79 6.64 34.95 -6.55
N LYS A 80 6.09 34.64 -7.73
CA LYS A 80 4.66 34.40 -7.96
C LYS A 80 4.30 32.93 -7.74
N SER A 81 3.10 32.66 -7.22
CA SER A 81 2.56 31.30 -7.08
C SER A 81 2.38 30.65 -8.46
N VAL A 82 2.77 29.38 -8.61
CA VAL A 82 2.64 28.64 -9.86
C VAL A 82 1.16 28.32 -10.12
N PRO A 83 0.57 28.73 -11.27
CA PRO A 83 -0.81 28.35 -11.60
C PRO A 83 -0.94 26.83 -11.65
N LEU A 84 -2.06 26.29 -11.14
CA LEU A 84 -2.33 24.83 -11.11
C LEU A 84 -2.16 24.16 -12.47
N TRP A 85 -2.66 24.81 -13.52
CA TRP A 85 -2.55 24.30 -14.89
C TRP A 85 -1.10 24.15 -15.37
N MET A 86 -0.26 25.11 -15.05
CA MET A 86 1.17 25.06 -15.35
C MET A 86 1.86 23.93 -14.59
N GLY A 87 1.49 23.73 -13.32
CA GLY A 87 1.98 22.62 -12.50
C GLY A 87 1.59 21.25 -13.09
N ILE A 88 0.35 21.06 -13.52
CA ILE A 88 -0.13 19.84 -14.19
C ILE A 88 0.66 19.60 -15.48
N LYS A 89 0.84 20.62 -16.30
CA LYS A 89 1.63 20.53 -17.54
C LYS A 89 3.07 20.09 -17.26
N LEU A 90 3.70 20.61 -16.22
CA LEU A 90 5.05 20.21 -15.81
C LEU A 90 5.11 18.75 -15.35
N CYS A 91 4.10 18.28 -14.62
CA CYS A 91 4.00 16.88 -14.24
C CYS A 91 3.88 15.95 -15.46
N VAL A 92 2.99 16.26 -16.39
CA VAL A 92 2.75 15.44 -17.60
C VAL A 92 3.93 15.49 -18.57
N THR A 93 4.67 16.60 -18.62
CA THR A 93 5.87 16.74 -19.48
C THR A 93 7.10 16.04 -18.88
N ASN A 94 7.08 15.71 -17.58
CA ASN A 94 8.17 14.98 -16.95
C ASN A 94 8.02 13.46 -17.17
N LYS A 95 8.79 12.92 -18.13
CA LYS A 95 8.78 11.48 -18.47
C LYS A 95 9.00 10.58 -17.27
N TYR A 96 9.91 10.93 -16.38
CA TYR A 96 10.19 10.12 -15.18
C TYR A 96 9.04 10.17 -14.17
N PHE A 97 8.31 11.29 -14.09
CA PHE A 97 7.12 11.38 -13.28
C PHE A 97 6.01 10.47 -13.81
N ILE A 98 5.77 10.45 -15.12
CA ILE A 98 4.77 9.57 -15.72
C ILE A 98 5.10 8.10 -15.44
N MET A 99 6.36 7.70 -15.63
CA MET A 99 6.80 6.31 -15.33
C MET A 99 6.60 5.97 -13.86
N PHE A 100 6.96 6.87 -12.96
CA PHE A 100 6.78 6.68 -11.52
C PHE A 100 5.28 6.65 -11.13
N PHE A 101 4.46 7.51 -11.74
CA PHE A 101 3.02 7.55 -11.53
C PHE A 101 2.36 6.23 -11.93
N MET A 102 2.65 5.73 -13.14
CA MET A 102 2.15 4.44 -13.61
C MET A 102 2.59 3.29 -12.69
N LEU A 103 3.83 3.30 -12.28
CA LEU A 103 4.36 2.35 -11.31
C LEU A 103 3.59 2.39 -9.98
N ALA A 104 3.29 3.59 -9.47
CA ALA A 104 2.52 3.76 -8.23
C ALA A 104 1.07 3.26 -8.37
N VAL A 105 0.44 3.45 -9.53
CA VAL A 105 -0.91 2.91 -9.85
C VAL A 105 -0.88 1.40 -9.86
N PHE A 106 0.02 0.78 -10.61
CA PHE A 106 0.11 -0.68 -10.72
C PHE A 106 0.45 -1.37 -9.39
N LEU A 107 1.30 -0.74 -8.58
CA LEU A 107 1.59 -1.26 -7.25
C LEU A 107 0.40 -1.23 -6.31
N SER A 108 -0.34 -0.11 -6.32
CA SER A 108 -1.53 -0.01 -5.49
C SER A 108 -2.61 -0.97 -5.96
N PHE A 109 -2.73 -1.19 -7.26
CA PHE A 109 -3.56 -2.24 -7.83
C PHE A 109 -3.13 -3.63 -7.32
N TYR A 110 -1.85 -3.97 -7.42
CA TYR A 110 -1.30 -5.24 -6.93
C TYR A 110 -1.52 -5.43 -5.41
N GLU A 111 -1.25 -4.39 -4.61
CA GLU A 111 -1.48 -4.44 -3.16
C GLU A 111 -2.96 -4.69 -2.82
N ALA A 112 -3.88 -4.04 -3.53
CA ALA A 112 -5.31 -4.20 -3.33
C ALA A 112 -5.80 -5.58 -3.79
N VAL A 113 -5.35 -6.08 -4.96
CA VAL A 113 -5.66 -7.43 -5.44
C VAL A 113 -5.21 -8.47 -4.44
N THR A 114 -3.95 -8.43 -4.01
CA THR A 114 -3.42 -9.42 -3.03
C THR A 114 -4.15 -9.37 -1.70
N GLY A 115 -4.55 -8.19 -1.21
CA GLY A 115 -5.33 -8.04 0.01
C GLY A 115 -6.71 -8.65 -0.11
N THR A 116 -7.43 -8.36 -1.20
CA THR A 116 -8.76 -8.91 -1.48
C THR A 116 -8.67 -10.43 -1.68
N CYS A 117 -7.75 -10.92 -2.50
CA CYS A 117 -7.56 -12.35 -2.73
C CYS A 117 -7.22 -13.11 -1.43
N ASN A 118 -6.40 -12.55 -0.54
CA ASN A 118 -6.10 -13.19 0.74
C ASN A 118 -7.35 -13.40 1.61
N ALA A 119 -8.31 -12.45 1.58
CA ALA A 119 -9.56 -12.58 2.35
C ALA A 119 -10.43 -13.74 1.82
N TYR A 120 -10.61 -13.80 0.50
CA TYR A 120 -11.35 -14.90 -0.14
C TYR A 120 -10.63 -16.24 -0.02
N TYR A 121 -9.32 -16.25 -0.16
CA TYR A 121 -8.49 -17.44 0.00
C TYR A 121 -8.60 -18.04 1.40
N ALA A 122 -8.51 -17.23 2.46
CA ALA A 122 -8.67 -17.68 3.82
C ALA A 122 -10.06 -18.25 4.06
N GLN A 123 -11.11 -17.61 3.55
CA GLN A 123 -12.49 -18.01 3.77
C GLN A 123 -12.89 -19.25 2.97
N TYR A 124 -12.53 -19.34 1.68
CA TYR A 124 -13.09 -20.33 0.76
C TYR A 124 -12.15 -21.49 0.42
N ILE A 125 -10.83 -21.26 0.44
CA ILE A 125 -9.84 -22.32 0.15
C ILE A 125 -9.33 -22.96 1.44
N LEU A 126 -8.97 -22.12 2.45
CA LEU A 126 -8.51 -22.63 3.75
C LEU A 126 -9.66 -22.94 4.71
N GLY A 127 -10.89 -22.52 4.42
CA GLY A 127 -12.08 -22.79 5.22
C GLY A 127 -12.12 -22.12 6.60
N ASN A 128 -11.19 -21.21 6.88
CA ASN A 128 -11.11 -20.50 8.17
C ASN A 128 -10.77 -19.02 7.99
N ARG A 129 -11.74 -18.17 8.30
CA ARG A 129 -11.59 -16.70 8.24
C ARG A 129 -10.55 -16.15 9.21
N ASP A 130 -10.35 -16.79 10.36
CA ASP A 130 -9.40 -16.32 11.38
C ASP A 130 -7.96 -16.38 10.89
N LEU A 131 -7.68 -17.25 9.90
CA LEU A 131 -6.37 -17.34 9.24
C LEU A 131 -6.00 -16.07 8.46
N LEU A 132 -6.95 -15.20 8.14
CA LEU A 132 -6.65 -13.92 7.49
C LEU A 132 -5.70 -13.06 8.33
N GLY A 133 -5.90 -13.04 9.66
CA GLY A 133 -5.01 -12.34 10.58
C GLY A 133 -3.59 -12.90 10.55
N ALA A 134 -3.45 -14.22 10.50
CA ALA A 134 -2.15 -14.90 10.36
C ALA A 134 -1.49 -14.57 9.02
N LEU A 135 -2.21 -14.71 7.90
CA LEU A 135 -1.71 -14.39 6.56
C LEU A 135 -1.23 -12.93 6.47
N ALA A 136 -2.02 -11.99 7.01
CA ALA A 136 -1.66 -10.57 7.04
C ALA A 136 -0.43 -10.31 7.92
N SER A 137 -0.27 -11.01 9.04
CA SER A 137 0.88 -10.91 9.91
C SER A 137 2.15 -11.45 9.25
N PHE A 138 2.07 -12.63 8.62
CA PHE A 138 3.17 -13.24 7.88
C PHE A 138 3.57 -12.45 6.62
N GLU A 139 2.72 -11.58 6.12
CA GLU A 139 3.05 -10.63 5.05
C GLU A 139 3.64 -9.32 5.61
N SER A 140 3.07 -8.78 6.69
CA SER A 140 3.45 -7.48 7.25
C SER A 140 4.77 -7.50 8.02
N ILE A 141 5.05 -8.56 8.79
CA ILE A 141 6.30 -8.68 9.56
C ILE A 141 7.54 -8.67 8.64
N PRO A 142 7.64 -9.55 7.62
CA PRO A 142 8.77 -9.51 6.69
C PRO A 142 8.87 -8.18 5.94
N GLN A 143 7.74 -7.56 5.62
CA GLN A 143 7.72 -6.24 4.98
C GLN A 143 8.37 -5.17 5.87
N ILE A 144 8.03 -5.12 7.16
CA ILE A 144 8.61 -4.15 8.11
C ILE A 144 10.11 -4.40 8.27
N VAL A 145 10.50 -5.66 8.50
CA VAL A 145 11.91 -6.05 8.64
C VAL A 145 12.71 -5.66 7.39
N THR A 146 12.15 -5.95 6.20
CA THR A 146 12.81 -5.59 4.93
C THR A 146 13.00 -4.09 4.82
N VAL A 147 12.00 -3.27 5.12
CA VAL A 147 12.11 -1.80 5.07
C VAL A 147 13.23 -1.30 5.98
N LEU A 148 13.35 -1.84 7.20
CA LEU A 148 14.36 -1.43 8.17
C LEU A 148 15.79 -1.80 7.74
N VAL A 149 15.96 -2.98 7.13
CA VAL A 149 17.27 -3.50 6.71
C VAL A 149 17.67 -3.00 5.31
N LEU A 150 16.76 -2.36 4.57
CA LEU A 150 16.95 -2.04 3.15
C LEU A 150 18.03 -0.98 2.88
N SER A 151 18.33 -0.11 3.84
CA SER A 151 19.26 1.02 3.66
C SER A 151 20.62 0.63 3.05
N PRO A 152 21.37 -0.35 3.58
CA PRO A 152 22.66 -0.77 3.02
C PRO A 152 22.50 -1.41 1.63
N PHE A 153 21.39 -2.08 1.35
CA PHE A 153 21.14 -2.69 0.04
C PHE A 153 20.87 -1.62 -1.03
N ILE A 154 20.18 -0.55 -0.68
CA ILE A 154 19.94 0.59 -1.59
C ILE A 154 21.29 1.26 -1.94
N ALA A 155 22.17 1.44 -0.96
CA ALA A 155 23.50 2.02 -1.18
C ALA A 155 24.36 1.16 -2.11
N LYS A 156 24.29 -0.18 -2.00
CA LYS A 156 25.12 -1.11 -2.78
C LYS A 156 24.55 -1.39 -4.18
N PHE A 157 23.25 -1.63 -4.30
CA PHE A 157 22.62 -2.09 -5.55
C PHE A 157 21.87 -0.99 -6.29
N GLY A 158 21.63 0.15 -5.66
CA GLY A 158 20.82 1.24 -6.21
C GLY A 158 19.31 0.98 -6.11
N LYS A 159 18.54 2.07 -6.12
CA LYS A 159 17.07 2.06 -5.91
C LYS A 159 16.33 1.20 -6.96
N ARG A 160 16.72 1.30 -8.23
CA ARG A 160 16.10 0.56 -9.34
C ARG A 160 16.23 -0.96 -9.18
N ASN A 161 17.45 -1.43 -8.93
CA ASN A 161 17.72 -2.86 -8.84
C ASN A 161 17.06 -3.48 -7.60
N VAL A 162 17.06 -2.77 -6.48
CA VAL A 162 16.33 -3.18 -5.28
C VAL A 162 14.83 -3.33 -5.54
N ALA A 163 14.21 -2.38 -6.26
CA ALA A 163 12.83 -2.48 -6.66
C ALA A 163 12.56 -3.69 -7.57
N LEU A 164 13.43 -3.95 -8.55
CA LEU A 164 13.31 -5.11 -9.46
C LEU A 164 13.45 -6.44 -8.71
N ILE A 165 14.45 -6.56 -7.82
CA ILE A 165 14.61 -7.76 -6.98
C ILE A 165 13.35 -7.99 -6.14
N GLY A 166 12.82 -6.93 -5.52
CA GLY A 166 11.56 -7.01 -4.77
C GLY A 166 10.38 -7.49 -5.61
N ALA A 167 10.25 -7.01 -6.85
CA ALA A 167 9.20 -7.46 -7.78
C ALA A 167 9.35 -8.95 -8.12
N ILE A 168 10.57 -9.41 -8.42
CA ILE A 168 10.84 -10.83 -8.73
C ILE A 168 10.48 -11.72 -7.53
N VAL A 169 10.90 -11.34 -6.32
CA VAL A 169 10.57 -12.08 -5.09
C VAL A 169 9.06 -12.15 -4.86
N ALA A 170 8.34 -11.05 -5.08
CA ALA A 170 6.88 -11.03 -4.94
C ALA A 170 6.18 -11.94 -5.96
N VAL A 171 6.67 -11.97 -7.21
CA VAL A 171 6.16 -12.88 -8.27
C VAL A 171 6.41 -14.33 -7.89
N ILE A 172 7.61 -14.71 -7.45
CA ILE A 172 7.93 -16.07 -6.99
C ILE A 172 6.98 -16.49 -5.87
N GLY A 173 6.75 -15.60 -4.87
CA GLY A 173 5.79 -15.87 -3.79
C GLY A 173 4.37 -16.09 -4.31
N THR A 174 3.92 -15.30 -5.28
CA THR A 174 2.56 -15.45 -5.84
C THR A 174 2.43 -16.72 -6.66
N VAL A 175 3.43 -17.04 -7.49
CA VAL A 175 3.43 -18.23 -8.34
C VAL A 175 3.51 -19.53 -7.51
N SER A 176 4.20 -19.50 -6.37
CA SER A 176 4.28 -20.68 -5.50
C SER A 176 2.92 -21.21 -5.04
N LEU A 177 1.89 -20.35 -4.93
CA LEU A 177 0.52 -20.76 -4.56
C LEU A 177 -0.14 -21.69 -5.58
N PHE A 178 0.28 -21.66 -6.85
CA PHE A 178 -0.26 -22.53 -7.89
C PHE A 178 0.18 -24.00 -7.75
N ILE A 179 1.24 -24.28 -6.96
CA ILE A 179 1.74 -25.64 -6.76
C ILE A 179 0.76 -26.46 -5.92
N ASN A 180 0.28 -25.90 -4.81
CA ASN A 180 -0.74 -26.54 -3.96
C ASN A 180 -1.55 -25.46 -3.22
N PRO A 181 -2.69 -25.05 -3.77
CA PRO A 181 -3.50 -23.97 -3.19
C PRO A 181 -4.05 -24.27 -1.79
N SER A 182 -4.21 -25.53 -1.41
CA SER A 182 -4.79 -25.92 -0.12
C SER A 182 -3.76 -26.02 1.01
N ALA A 183 -2.46 -25.94 0.71
CA ALA A 183 -1.40 -26.08 1.70
C ALA A 183 -1.15 -24.78 2.46
N LEU A 184 -1.54 -24.74 3.75
CA LEU A 184 -1.33 -23.57 4.61
C LEU A 184 0.14 -23.12 4.67
N ASN A 185 1.09 -24.07 4.77
CA ASN A 185 2.52 -23.76 4.82
C ASN A 185 2.99 -23.02 3.56
N LEU A 186 2.47 -23.42 2.39
CA LEU A 186 2.80 -22.75 1.13
C LEU A 186 2.18 -21.35 1.04
N ALA A 187 0.97 -21.19 1.58
CA ALA A 187 0.32 -19.89 1.68
C ALA A 187 1.11 -18.92 2.59
N LEU A 188 1.59 -19.40 3.72
CA LEU A 188 2.43 -18.60 4.63
C LEU A 188 3.77 -18.24 3.97
N PHE A 189 4.42 -19.18 3.28
CA PHE A 189 5.63 -18.92 2.50
C PHE A 189 5.40 -17.85 1.43
N ALA A 190 4.30 -17.94 0.69
CA ALA A 190 3.92 -16.95 -0.31
C ALA A 190 3.70 -15.56 0.30
N CYS A 191 3.07 -15.48 1.48
CA CYS A 191 2.89 -14.24 2.21
C CYS A 191 4.23 -13.62 2.62
N VAL A 192 5.18 -14.43 3.13
CA VAL A 192 6.53 -13.97 3.49
C VAL A 192 7.26 -13.39 2.27
N MET A 193 7.27 -14.12 1.15
CA MET A 193 7.93 -13.67 -0.09
C MET A 193 7.30 -12.38 -0.64
N ARG A 194 5.97 -12.30 -0.65
CA ARG A 194 5.25 -11.07 -1.04
C ARG A 194 5.54 -9.92 -0.08
N GLY A 195 5.63 -10.20 1.23
CA GLY A 195 6.00 -9.22 2.25
C GLY A 195 7.38 -8.62 2.00
N ILE A 196 8.39 -9.46 1.72
CA ILE A 196 9.74 -9.01 1.36
C ILE A 196 9.69 -8.14 0.10
N GLY A 197 9.01 -8.59 -0.95
CA GLY A 197 8.89 -7.83 -2.19
C GLY A 197 8.23 -6.47 -2.02
N LYS A 198 7.11 -6.40 -1.29
CA LYS A 198 6.43 -5.16 -0.94
C LYS A 198 7.31 -4.24 -0.08
N GLY A 199 8.11 -4.82 0.84
CA GLY A 199 9.07 -4.09 1.67
C GLY A 199 10.15 -3.40 0.86
N CYS A 200 10.77 -4.10 -0.10
CA CYS A 200 11.73 -3.51 -1.03
C CYS A 200 11.15 -2.30 -1.75
N PHE A 201 9.92 -2.43 -2.22
CA PHE A 201 9.27 -1.37 -2.97
C PHE A 201 8.91 -0.16 -2.12
N ARG A 202 8.29 -0.39 -0.95
CA ARG A 202 7.91 0.70 -0.02
C ARG A 202 9.12 1.47 0.48
N GLY A 203 10.26 0.79 0.69
CA GLY A 203 11.50 1.42 1.12
C GLY A 203 12.11 2.38 0.11
N VAL A 204 12.04 2.07 -1.20
CA VAL A 204 12.62 2.93 -2.25
C VAL A 204 11.65 3.97 -2.81
N LYS A 205 10.35 3.77 -2.68
CA LYS A 205 9.29 4.57 -3.31
C LYS A 205 9.44 6.08 -3.09
N TYR A 206 9.54 6.51 -1.84
CA TYR A 206 9.63 7.94 -1.51
C TYR A 206 10.96 8.55 -1.93
N SER A 207 12.03 7.77 -1.91
CA SER A 207 13.33 8.20 -2.38
C SER A 207 13.35 8.36 -3.92
N MET A 208 12.70 7.46 -4.65
CA MET A 208 12.53 7.59 -6.11
C MET A 208 11.64 8.80 -6.47
N LEU A 209 10.57 9.03 -5.70
CA LEU A 209 9.72 10.21 -5.91
C LEU A 209 10.50 11.51 -5.70
N ALA A 210 11.37 11.58 -4.68
CA ALA A 210 12.21 12.74 -4.43
C ALA A 210 13.15 13.01 -5.63
N ASP A 211 13.82 11.98 -6.17
CA ASP A 211 14.69 12.10 -7.36
C ASP A 211 13.90 12.63 -8.58
N VAL A 212 12.67 12.15 -8.77
CA VAL A 212 11.81 12.61 -9.89
C VAL A 212 11.39 14.08 -9.71
N ILE A 213 11.13 14.51 -8.48
CA ILE A 213 10.81 15.91 -8.16
C ILE A 213 12.03 16.81 -8.42
N GLU A 214 13.22 16.38 -7.99
CA GLU A 214 14.47 17.12 -8.20
C GLU A 214 14.80 17.23 -9.69
N TYR A 215 14.66 16.15 -10.45
CA TYR A 215 14.83 16.20 -11.90
C TYR A 215 13.84 17.17 -12.56
N GLY A 216 12.56 17.14 -12.14
CA GLY A 216 11.53 18.06 -12.63
C GLY A 216 11.91 19.53 -12.35
N ALA A 217 12.37 19.81 -11.14
CA ALA A 217 12.81 21.14 -10.71
C ALA A 217 14.05 21.60 -11.49
N TRP A 218 15.03 20.71 -11.70
CA TRP A 218 16.21 21.00 -12.50
C TRP A 218 15.86 21.34 -13.95
N LYS A 219 14.96 20.56 -14.58
CA LYS A 219 14.59 20.75 -15.98
C LYS A 219 13.72 21.99 -16.21
N SER A 220 12.78 22.29 -15.33
CA SER A 220 11.80 23.38 -15.51
C SER A 220 12.14 24.66 -14.77
N GLY A 221 13.11 24.62 -13.83
CA GLY A 221 13.39 25.71 -12.91
C GLY A 221 12.30 25.97 -11.87
N ILE A 222 11.23 25.16 -11.85
CA ILE A 222 10.08 25.31 -10.96
C ILE A 222 9.88 24.03 -10.16
N ARG A 223 9.78 24.14 -8.83
CA ARG A 223 9.55 22.99 -7.94
C ARG A 223 8.05 22.82 -7.65
N VAL A 224 7.46 21.76 -8.18
CA VAL A 224 6.03 21.42 -8.03
C VAL A 224 5.83 20.17 -7.14
N GLN A 225 6.55 20.11 -6.03
CA GLN A 225 6.59 18.93 -5.14
C GLN A 225 5.19 18.55 -4.63
N GLY A 226 4.41 19.50 -4.13
CA GLY A 226 3.07 19.24 -3.59
C GLY A 226 2.15 18.59 -4.60
N LEU A 227 2.15 19.11 -5.84
CA LEU A 227 1.32 18.57 -6.92
C LEU A 227 1.74 17.15 -7.34
N MET A 228 3.06 16.87 -7.44
CA MET A 228 3.55 15.53 -7.77
C MET A 228 3.19 14.49 -6.69
N VAL A 229 3.31 14.86 -5.40
CA VAL A 229 2.91 13.99 -4.29
C VAL A 229 1.41 13.76 -4.30
N SER A 230 0.59 14.80 -4.48
CA SER A 230 -0.87 14.68 -4.54
C SER A 230 -1.33 13.84 -5.71
N ALA A 231 -0.78 14.06 -6.91
CA ALA A 231 -1.07 13.26 -8.09
C ALA A 231 -0.71 11.77 -7.88
N THR A 232 0.45 11.49 -7.29
CA THR A 232 0.86 10.11 -6.95
C THR A 232 -0.14 9.45 -5.99
N THR A 233 -0.59 10.18 -4.98
CA THR A 233 -1.59 9.68 -4.01
C THR A 233 -2.94 9.43 -4.68
N ALA A 234 -3.39 10.33 -5.56
CA ALA A 234 -4.60 10.14 -6.35
C ALA A 234 -4.49 8.89 -7.27
N GLY A 235 -3.35 8.71 -7.94
CA GLY A 235 -3.06 7.52 -8.75
C GLY A 235 -3.12 6.22 -7.95
N GLN A 236 -2.61 6.21 -6.72
CA GLN A 236 -2.71 5.05 -5.83
C GLN A 236 -4.17 4.73 -5.46
N LYS A 237 -4.98 5.73 -5.17
CA LYS A 237 -6.42 5.53 -4.90
C LYS A 237 -7.16 5.03 -6.13
N PHE A 238 -6.80 5.54 -7.31
CA PHE A 238 -7.33 5.03 -8.58
C PHE A 238 -6.96 3.55 -8.80
N GLY A 239 -5.69 3.17 -8.60
CA GLY A 239 -5.24 1.78 -8.71
C GLY A 239 -5.98 0.84 -7.75
N SER A 240 -6.18 1.24 -6.50
CA SER A 240 -6.95 0.44 -5.53
C SER A 240 -8.44 0.38 -5.87
N GLY A 241 -9.04 1.47 -6.38
CA GLY A 241 -10.43 1.50 -6.84
C GLY A 241 -10.68 0.59 -8.05
N MET A 242 -9.74 0.56 -9.01
CA MET A 242 -9.78 -0.39 -10.14
C MET A 242 -9.86 -1.84 -9.68
N THR A 243 -9.14 -2.20 -8.61
CA THR A 243 -9.20 -3.55 -8.06
C THR A 243 -10.62 -3.92 -7.65
N SER A 244 -11.30 -3.05 -6.91
CA SER A 244 -12.66 -3.32 -6.45
C SER A 244 -13.64 -3.48 -7.63
N ALA A 245 -13.50 -2.65 -8.66
CA ALA A 245 -14.33 -2.73 -9.86
C ALA A 245 -14.07 -4.03 -10.66
N ILE A 246 -12.81 -4.36 -10.93
CA ILE A 246 -12.44 -5.57 -11.69
C ILE A 246 -12.80 -6.82 -10.90
N PHE A 247 -12.51 -6.84 -9.60
CA PHE A 247 -12.82 -7.99 -8.75
C PHE A 247 -14.33 -8.21 -8.64
N GLY A 248 -15.11 -7.15 -8.46
CA GLY A 248 -16.58 -7.22 -8.45
C GLY A 248 -17.14 -7.72 -9.78
N ALA A 249 -16.61 -7.23 -10.92
CA ALA A 249 -17.00 -7.71 -12.25
C ALA A 249 -16.67 -9.19 -12.46
N LEU A 250 -15.46 -9.64 -12.07
CA LEU A 250 -15.07 -11.05 -12.17
C LEU A 250 -15.96 -11.96 -11.31
N MET A 251 -16.25 -11.55 -10.06
CA MET A 251 -17.15 -12.30 -9.19
C MET A 251 -18.57 -12.40 -9.76
N SER A 252 -19.08 -11.32 -10.36
CA SER A 252 -20.37 -11.31 -11.03
C SER A 252 -20.40 -12.24 -12.25
N LEU A 253 -19.34 -12.26 -13.07
CA LEU A 253 -19.22 -13.15 -14.25
C LEU A 253 -19.18 -14.64 -13.88
N VAL A 254 -18.55 -14.98 -12.75
CA VAL A 254 -18.50 -16.35 -12.21
C VAL A 254 -19.81 -16.73 -11.50
N GLY A 255 -20.76 -15.80 -11.38
CA GLY A 255 -22.05 -16.04 -10.70
C GLY A 255 -21.89 -16.18 -9.18
N PHE A 256 -20.85 -15.58 -8.60
CA PHE A 256 -20.59 -15.65 -7.16
C PHE A 256 -21.61 -14.79 -6.41
N ALA A 257 -22.59 -15.41 -5.76
CA ALA A 257 -23.50 -14.80 -4.83
C ALA A 257 -22.99 -15.09 -3.41
N GLY A 258 -22.47 -14.05 -2.71
CA GLY A 258 -21.82 -14.17 -1.40
C GLY A 258 -22.66 -14.75 -0.25
N THR A 259 -23.93 -15.09 -0.53
CA THR A 259 -24.89 -15.70 0.41
C THR A 259 -25.11 -17.20 0.18
N VAL A 260 -24.54 -17.79 -0.87
CA VAL A 260 -24.76 -19.20 -1.23
C VAL A 260 -23.56 -20.02 -0.78
N THR A 261 -23.81 -21.11 -0.05
CA THR A 261 -22.84 -22.20 0.16
C THR A 261 -22.30 -22.63 -1.17
N ILE A 262 -20.97 -22.56 -1.35
CA ILE A 262 -20.30 -22.86 -2.61
C ILE A 262 -20.67 -24.30 -3.04
N ASN A 263 -21.36 -24.44 -4.14
CA ASN A 263 -21.50 -25.74 -4.78
C ASN A 263 -20.13 -26.22 -5.25
N ALA A 264 -19.88 -27.53 -5.20
CA ALA A 264 -18.59 -28.13 -5.54
C ALA A 264 -18.04 -27.71 -6.93
N ALA A 265 -18.92 -27.33 -7.86
CA ALA A 265 -18.54 -26.77 -9.16
C ALA A 265 -17.95 -25.37 -9.10
N GLN A 266 -18.35 -24.53 -8.13
CA GLN A 266 -17.85 -23.18 -7.95
C GLN A 266 -16.50 -23.16 -7.22
N SER A 267 -16.22 -24.18 -6.39
CA SER A 267 -14.91 -24.31 -5.72
C SER A 267 -13.78 -24.72 -6.68
N GLN A 268 -14.10 -25.24 -7.87
CA GLN A 268 -13.12 -25.59 -8.90
C GLN A 268 -12.80 -24.43 -9.84
N MET A 269 -13.59 -23.35 -9.83
CA MET A 269 -13.38 -22.17 -10.68
C MET A 269 -12.68 -21.01 -9.92
N LEU A 270 -12.54 -21.10 -8.61
CA LEU A 270 -11.77 -20.18 -7.76
C LEU A 270 -10.37 -20.70 -7.51
#